data_e6c135ec85bcef9fe680d8bd03e8abe3
#
_entry.id   e6c135ec85bcef9fe680d8bd03e8abe3
#
_cell.length_a   1.000
_cell.length_b   1.000
_cell.length_c   1.000
_cell.angle_alpha   90.00
_cell.angle_beta   90.00
_cell.angle_gamma   90.00
#
_symmetry.space_group_name_H-M   'P 1'
#
loop_
_entity.id
_entity.type
_entity.pdbx_description
1 polymer ?
#
loop_
_entity_poly.entity_id
_entity_poly.type
_entity_poly.pdbx_seq_one_letter_code
_entity_poly.pdbx_strand_id
1 'polypeptide(L)'
;ISTKNKALKDLNNAYEKFVTAQMNLNFYNDKLLKNSDEMIQVSKRSYEVGKSNLTSLIVMEQSYKSIIIGYTYALADYYNCWINFLREVNQEELKTDNEVI
;
A
#
# COMPACT_ATOMS: atom_id res chain seq x y z
N ILE A 1 -12.94 30.96 11.53
CA ILE A 1 -13.12 29.77 12.41
C ILE A 1 -13.45 28.57 11.58
N SER A 2 -14.42 28.64 10.68
CA SER A 2 -14.80 27.51 9.82
C SER A 2 -13.69 27.08 8.87
N THR A 3 -12.90 28.02 8.36
CA THR A 3 -11.76 27.73 7.47
C THR A 3 -10.66 26.97 8.21
N LYS A 4 -10.38 27.36 9.45
CA LYS A 4 -9.37 26.69 10.27
C LYS A 4 -9.81 25.27 10.64
N ASN A 5 -11.07 25.09 10.99
CA ASN A 5 -11.61 23.76 11.29
C ASN A 5 -11.60 22.85 10.07
N LYS A 6 -11.90 23.39 8.90
CA LYS A 6 -11.82 22.65 7.64
C LYS A 6 -10.38 22.22 7.33
N ALA A 7 -9.42 23.13 7.52
CA ALA A 7 -8.00 22.82 7.29
C ALA A 7 -7.50 21.71 8.21
N LEU A 8 -7.89 21.75 9.50
CA LEU A 8 -7.54 20.71 10.45
C LEU A 8 -8.20 19.38 10.09
N LYS A 9 -9.43 19.40 9.64
CA LYS A 9 -10.13 18.20 9.19
C LYS A 9 -9.45 17.59 7.97
N ASP A 10 -9.08 18.42 7.00
CA ASP A 10 -8.39 17.96 5.79
C ASP A 10 -7.02 17.36 6.14
N LEU A 11 -6.29 17.97 7.07
CA LEU A 11 -5.01 17.45 7.54
C LEU A 11 -5.18 16.11 8.24
N ASN A 12 -6.16 15.98 9.12
CA ASN A 12 -6.44 14.72 9.82
C ASN A 12 -6.85 13.62 8.84
N ASN A 13 -7.67 13.95 7.84
CA ASN A 13 -8.08 12.99 6.83
C ASN A 13 -6.89 12.51 6.00
N ALA A 14 -5.99 13.42 5.62
CA ALA A 14 -4.79 13.08 4.87
C ALA A 14 -3.86 12.17 5.70
N TYR A 15 -3.73 12.45 6.99
CA TYR A 15 -2.94 11.63 7.90
C TYR A 15 -3.52 10.23 8.04
N GLU A 16 -4.83 10.11 8.23
CA GLU A 16 -5.50 8.81 8.34
C GLU A 16 -5.35 7.97 7.07
N LYS A 17 -5.47 8.61 5.91
CA LYS A 17 -5.26 7.92 4.63
C LYS A 17 -3.82 7.44 4.48
N PHE A 18 -2.86 8.25 4.90
CA PHE A 18 -1.45 7.87 4.88
C PHE A 18 -1.18 6.67 5.78
N VAL A 19 -1.69 6.69 7.01
CA VAL A 19 -1.51 5.58 7.96
C VAL A 19 -2.15 4.29 7.39
N THR A 20 -3.35 4.40 6.83
CA THR A 20 -4.04 3.25 6.24
C THR A 20 -3.24 2.68 5.06
N ALA A 21 -2.71 3.55 4.19
CA ALA A 21 -1.89 3.12 3.06
C ALA A 21 -0.59 2.44 3.52
N GLN A 22 0.02 2.95 4.60
CA GLN A 22 1.21 2.35 5.20
C GLN A 22 0.91 0.96 5.75
N MET A 23 -0.20 0.81 6.46
CA MET A 23 -0.61 -0.50 6.99
C MET A 23 -0.86 -1.50 5.87
N ASN A 24 -1.53 -1.06 4.80
CA ASN A 24 -1.79 -1.90 3.64
C ASN A 24 -0.50 -2.34 2.95
N LEU A 25 0.44 -1.41 2.77
CA LEU A 25 1.74 -1.73 2.18
C LEU A 25 2.52 -2.72 3.03
N ASN A 26 2.52 -2.53 4.34
CA ASN A 26 3.20 -3.44 5.27
C ASN A 26 2.59 -4.84 5.24
N PHE A 27 1.28 -4.93 5.09
CA PHE A 27 0.60 -6.22 4.95
C PHE A 27 1.08 -6.98 3.72
N TYR A 28 1.22 -6.28 2.58
CA TYR A 28 1.80 -6.89 1.38
C TYR A 28 3.23 -7.34 1.60
N ASN A 29 4.07 -6.47 2.17
CA ASN A 29 5.49 -6.78 2.39
C ASN A 29 5.68 -7.95 3.36
N ASP A 30 5.01 -7.90 4.50
CA ASP A 30 5.32 -8.80 5.62
C ASP A 30 4.62 -10.15 5.50
N LYS A 31 3.46 -10.19 4.84
CA LYS A 31 2.64 -11.39 4.80
C LYS A 31 2.40 -11.93 3.39
N LEU A 32 1.85 -11.10 2.51
CA LEU A 32 1.39 -11.62 1.22
C LEU A 32 2.53 -11.99 0.30
N LEU A 33 3.55 -11.14 0.16
CA LEU A 33 4.69 -11.44 -0.72
C LEU A 33 5.48 -12.64 -0.21
N LYS A 34 5.77 -12.67 1.08
CA LYS A 34 6.53 -13.76 1.68
C LYS A 34 5.80 -15.10 1.54
N ASN A 35 4.52 -15.14 1.92
CA ASN A 35 3.73 -16.36 1.84
C ASN A 35 3.56 -16.82 0.40
N SER A 36 3.36 -15.90 -0.54
CA SER A 36 3.22 -16.23 -1.95
C SER A 36 4.49 -16.78 -2.54
N ASP A 37 5.65 -16.22 -2.16
CA ASP A 37 6.94 -16.73 -2.61
C ASP A 37 7.16 -18.16 -2.13
N GLU A 38 6.87 -18.46 -0.88
CA GLU A 38 6.95 -19.81 -0.33
C GLU A 38 6.00 -20.76 -1.05
N MET A 39 4.77 -20.34 -1.30
CA MET A 39 3.77 -21.17 -1.98
C MET A 39 4.16 -21.47 -3.42
N ILE A 40 4.72 -20.50 -4.16
CA ILE A 40 5.15 -20.76 -5.53
C ILE A 40 6.33 -21.73 -5.58
N GLN A 41 7.24 -21.64 -4.62
CA GLN A 41 8.36 -22.56 -4.52
C GLN A 41 7.88 -24.00 -4.26
N VAL A 42 6.94 -24.16 -3.33
CA VAL A 42 6.33 -25.47 -3.03
C VAL A 42 5.61 -26.02 -4.27
N SER A 43 4.87 -25.19 -4.99
CA SER A 43 4.12 -25.58 -6.19
C SER A 43 5.06 -26.02 -7.31
N LYS A 44 6.16 -25.31 -7.53
CA LYS A 44 7.17 -25.69 -8.53
C LYS A 44 7.79 -27.05 -8.19
N ARG A 45 8.15 -27.26 -6.92
CA ARG A 45 8.73 -28.53 -6.47
C ARG A 45 7.74 -29.68 -6.63
N SER A 46 6.47 -29.45 -6.26
CA SER A 46 5.42 -30.48 -6.43
C SER A 46 5.24 -30.88 -7.89
N TYR A 47 5.30 -29.91 -8.80
CA TYR A 47 5.24 -30.19 -10.23
C TYR A 47 6.48 -30.98 -10.71
N GLU A 48 7.65 -30.55 -10.28
CA GLU A 48 8.93 -31.24 -10.70
C GLU A 48 8.98 -32.68 -10.27
N VAL A 49 8.44 -33.01 -9.10
CA VAL A 49 8.43 -34.41 -8.61
C VAL A 49 7.17 -35.17 -9.04
N GLY A 50 6.32 -34.58 -9.86
CA GLY A 50 5.15 -35.26 -10.42
C GLY A 50 3.95 -35.37 -9.49
N LYS A 51 3.93 -34.63 -8.37
CA LYS A 51 2.83 -34.66 -7.40
C LYS A 51 1.67 -33.74 -7.77
N SER A 52 1.90 -32.75 -8.66
CA SER A 52 0.86 -31.84 -9.13
C SER A 52 0.96 -31.69 -10.64
N ASN A 53 -0.12 -31.20 -11.27
CA ASN A 53 -0.17 -31.01 -12.71
C ASN A 53 0.22 -29.58 -13.10
N LEU A 54 0.44 -29.38 -14.40
CA LEU A 54 0.84 -28.09 -14.95
C LEU A 54 -0.23 -27.02 -14.72
N THR A 55 -1.51 -27.37 -14.78
CA THR A 55 -2.63 -26.45 -14.56
C THR A 55 -2.56 -25.83 -13.17
N SER A 56 -2.30 -26.65 -12.15
CA SER A 56 -2.14 -26.16 -10.76
C SER A 56 -0.99 -25.19 -10.63
N LEU A 57 0.14 -25.48 -11.28
CA LEU A 57 1.30 -24.59 -11.27
C LEU A 57 0.97 -23.23 -11.93
N ILE A 58 0.29 -23.27 -13.08
CA ILE A 58 -0.12 -22.05 -13.79
C ILE A 58 -1.04 -21.20 -12.92
N VAL A 59 -2.02 -21.81 -12.24
CA VAL A 59 -2.93 -21.11 -11.35
C VAL A 59 -2.17 -20.42 -10.22
N MET A 60 -1.19 -21.10 -9.62
CA MET A 60 -0.36 -20.50 -8.57
C MET A 60 0.49 -19.36 -9.07
N GLU A 61 1.05 -19.47 -10.27
CA GLU A 61 1.82 -18.39 -10.88
C GLU A 61 0.95 -17.17 -11.16
N GLN A 62 -0.28 -17.37 -11.62
CA GLN A 62 -1.22 -16.27 -11.83
C GLN A 62 -1.59 -15.58 -10.53
N SER A 63 -1.80 -16.34 -9.46
CA SER A 63 -2.06 -15.79 -8.13
C SER A 63 -0.87 -14.97 -7.63
N TYR A 64 0.34 -15.46 -7.83
CA TYR A 64 1.56 -14.74 -7.46
C TYR A 64 1.67 -13.40 -8.21
N LYS A 65 1.41 -13.41 -9.52
CA LYS A 65 1.42 -12.19 -10.32
C LYS A 65 0.39 -11.18 -9.82
N SER A 66 -0.81 -11.63 -9.46
CA SER A 66 -1.86 -10.76 -8.93
C SER A 66 -1.42 -10.08 -7.63
N ILE A 67 -0.72 -10.79 -6.77
CA ILE A 67 -0.19 -10.24 -5.51
C ILE A 67 0.90 -9.21 -5.80
N ILE A 68 1.80 -9.46 -6.76
CA ILE A 68 2.82 -8.50 -7.18
C ILE A 68 2.18 -7.22 -7.72
N ILE A 69 1.15 -7.35 -8.56
CA ILE A 69 0.41 -6.20 -9.08
C ILE A 69 -0.25 -5.42 -7.95
N GLY A 70 -0.91 -6.11 -7.02
CA GLY A 70 -1.52 -5.49 -5.85
C GLY A 70 -0.51 -4.75 -4.99
N TYR A 71 0.67 -5.32 -4.79
CA TYR A 71 1.77 -4.67 -4.08
C TYR A 71 2.18 -3.37 -4.78
N THR A 72 2.31 -3.41 -6.10
CA THR A 72 2.68 -2.23 -6.88
C THR A 72 1.67 -1.10 -6.71
N TYR A 73 0.36 -1.42 -6.74
CA TYR A 73 -0.69 -0.44 -6.49
C TYR A 73 -0.65 0.09 -5.06
N ALA A 74 -0.42 -0.78 -4.08
CA ALA A 74 -0.31 -0.38 -2.68
C ALA A 74 0.87 0.57 -2.46
N LEU A 75 1.99 0.33 -3.14
CA LEU A 75 3.17 1.19 -3.09
C LEU A 75 2.88 2.56 -3.71
N ALA A 76 2.23 2.60 -4.87
CA ALA A 76 1.83 3.85 -5.52
C ALA A 76 0.87 4.65 -4.64
N ASP A 77 -0.11 3.98 -4.04
CA ASP A 77 -1.07 4.60 -3.14
C ASP A 77 -0.38 5.19 -1.90
N TYR A 78 0.57 4.45 -1.34
CA TYR A 78 1.36 4.93 -0.21
C TYR A 78 2.10 6.24 -0.54
N TYR A 79 2.78 6.29 -1.68
CA TYR A 79 3.50 7.49 -2.09
C TYR A 79 2.56 8.65 -2.38
N ASN A 80 1.41 8.39 -3.00
CA ASN A 80 0.42 9.44 -3.27
C ASN A 80 -0.15 10.00 -1.97
N CYS A 81 -0.46 9.17 -1.01
CA CYS A 81 -0.96 9.60 0.30
C CYS A 81 0.11 10.37 1.08
N TRP A 82 1.38 9.95 0.96
CA TRP A 82 2.51 10.65 1.57
C TRP A 82 2.65 12.08 1.00
N ILE A 83 2.60 12.20 -0.31
CA ILE A 83 2.69 13.50 -0.99
C ILE A 83 1.52 14.41 -0.60
N ASN A 84 0.31 13.87 -0.56
CA ASN A 84 -0.88 14.62 -0.14
C ASN A 84 -0.78 15.07 1.31
N PHE A 85 -0.29 14.21 2.19
CA PHE A 85 -0.10 14.56 3.59
C PHE A 85 0.92 15.70 3.74
N LEU A 86 2.05 15.63 3.04
CA LEU A 86 3.06 16.68 3.06
C LEU A 86 2.50 18.00 2.52
N ARG A 87 1.69 17.94 1.49
CA ARG A 87 1.05 19.13 0.93
C ARG A 87 0.13 19.78 1.95
N GLU A 88 -0.68 19.00 2.65
CA GLU A 88 -1.59 19.52 3.69
C GLU A 88 -0.82 20.12 4.85
N VAL A 89 0.28 19.51 5.27
CA VAL A 89 1.14 20.06 6.34
C VAL A 89 1.73 21.40 5.89
N ASN A 90 2.24 21.50 4.67
CA ASN A 90 2.80 22.73 4.15
C ASN A 90 1.77 23.85 4.04
N GLN A 91 0.56 23.52 3.62
CA GLN A 91 -0.54 24.49 3.55
C GLN A 91 -0.92 25.01 4.94
N GLU A 92 -0.94 24.14 5.93
CA GLU A 92 -1.25 24.51 7.31
C GLU A 92 -0.17 25.43 7.88
N GLU A 93 1.11 25.16 7.63
CA GLU A 93 2.22 26.02 8.04
C GLU A 93 2.14 27.40 7.40
N LEU A 94 1.83 27.48 6.12
CA LEU A 94 1.67 28.75 5.41
C LEU A 94 0.51 29.57 5.96
N LYS A 95 -0.59 28.92 6.28
CA LYS A 95 -1.75 29.60 6.90
C LYS A 95 -1.41 30.15 8.28
N THR A 96 -0.67 29.39 9.07
CA THR A 96 -0.22 29.81 10.40
C THR A 96 0.70 31.01 10.29
N ASP A 97 1.64 31.02 9.37
CA ASP A 97 2.54 32.16 9.13
C ASP A 97 1.76 33.40 8.71
N ASN A 98 0.76 33.26 7.87
CA ASN A 98 -0.10 34.37 7.45
C ASN A 98 -0.95 34.92 8.59
N GLU A 99 -1.39 34.07 9.51
CA GLU A 99 -2.17 34.48 10.66
C GLU A 99 -1.36 35.28 11.70
N VAL A 100 -0.06 34.98 11.79
CA VAL A 100 0.86 35.65 12.73
C VAL A 100 1.17 37.08 12.29
N ILE A 101 1.10 37.35 11.00
CA ILE A 101 1.35 38.68 10.44
C ILE A 101 0.06 39.53 10.48
#